data_ea04d55ba58b56feb1543dbee5aaaf2f
#
_entry.id   ea04d55ba58b56feb1543dbee5aaaf2f
#
_cell.length_a   1.000
_cell.length_b   1.000
_cell.length_c   1.000
_cell.angle_alpha   90.00
_cell.angle_beta   90.00
_cell.angle_gamma   90.00
#
_symmetry.space_group_name_H-M   'P 1'
#
loop_
_entity.id
_entity.type
_entity.pdbx_description
1 polymer ?
#
loop_
_entity_poly.entity_id
_entity_poly.type
_entity_poly.pdbx_seq_one_letter_code
_entity_poly.pdbx_strand_id
1 'polypeptide(L)'
;MKRGRFILTTLSIFPLTIFANKFNLIGNTDKGFKIDSGTGRLHGHIKLKGVNSNILDVKVSGNDTGGGLAIFEQTSLSQGKGTPLHLHHSQDEIFYVLEGSYYFQVGEEKYKLTKGDSIFLPRKVPHAWTQESETGKMTVIVQPAGKLEDFFVTVAALNHEPTPAEMQTIFADNEMQVVGPPLKID
;
A
#
# COMPACT_ATOMS: atom_id res chain seq x y z
N MET A 1 54.77 20.44 -61.33
CA MET A 1 53.28 20.28 -61.39
C MET A 1 52.90 19.15 -60.43
N LYS A 2 52.39 19.46 -59.22
CA LYS A 2 51.97 18.45 -58.24
C LYS A 2 50.40 18.62 -58.11
N ARG A 3 49.70 17.51 -58.45
CA ARG A 3 48.22 17.43 -58.36
C ARG A 3 47.79 17.19 -56.92
N GLY A 4 47.19 18.14 -56.28
CA GLY A 4 46.51 17.92 -54.95
C GLY A 4 45.25 17.12 -55.15
N ARG A 5 45.10 16.01 -54.35
CA ARG A 5 43.89 15.23 -54.22
C ARG A 5 42.97 15.93 -53.20
N PHE A 6 41.82 16.35 -53.64
CA PHE A 6 40.71 16.83 -52.77
C PHE A 6 40.01 15.59 -52.23
N ILE A 7 40.05 15.38 -50.91
CA ILE A 7 39.26 14.36 -50.25
C ILE A 7 37.97 15.02 -49.79
N LEU A 8 36.87 14.62 -50.43
CA LEU A 8 35.51 15.05 -50.04
C LEU A 8 35.03 14.14 -48.91
N THR A 9 35.07 14.63 -47.69
CA THR A 9 34.47 13.95 -46.52
C THR A 9 32.96 14.24 -46.48
N THR A 10 32.16 13.28 -46.86
CA THR A 10 30.70 13.34 -46.68
C THR A 10 30.36 13.12 -45.22
N LEU A 11 29.92 14.17 -44.56
CA LEU A 11 29.41 14.10 -43.19
C LEU A 11 27.99 13.54 -43.27
N SER A 12 27.81 12.26 -42.92
CA SER A 12 26.50 11.63 -42.82
C SER A 12 25.81 12.11 -41.53
N ILE A 13 24.87 13.03 -41.64
CA ILE A 13 24.00 13.43 -40.53
C ILE A 13 22.94 12.33 -40.37
N PHE A 14 23.12 11.45 -39.39
CA PHE A 14 22.04 10.58 -38.94
C PHE A 14 21.04 11.40 -38.14
N PRO A 15 19.72 11.38 -38.48
CA PRO A 15 18.73 11.99 -37.64
C PRO A 15 18.65 11.23 -36.33
N LEU A 16 19.06 11.86 -35.23
CA LEU A 16 18.84 11.36 -33.89
C LEU A 16 17.34 11.43 -33.59
N THR A 17 16.59 10.36 -33.91
CA THR A 17 15.22 10.23 -33.46
C THR A 17 15.22 10.06 -31.94
N ILE A 18 15.02 11.16 -31.24
CA ILE A 18 14.72 11.15 -29.81
C ILE A 18 13.36 10.45 -29.68
N PHE A 19 13.38 9.16 -29.34
CA PHE A 19 12.22 8.52 -28.78
C PHE A 19 11.93 9.21 -27.43
N ALA A 20 11.11 10.24 -27.46
CA ALA A 20 10.46 10.73 -26.26
C ALA A 20 9.57 9.59 -25.75
N ASN A 21 10.11 8.74 -24.89
CA ASN A 21 9.28 7.94 -24.03
C ASN A 21 8.32 8.91 -23.34
N LYS A 22 7.05 8.86 -23.73
CA LYS A 22 5.98 9.40 -22.91
C LYS A 22 6.00 8.57 -21.63
N PHE A 23 6.84 8.94 -20.68
CA PHE A 23 6.55 8.66 -19.29
C PHE A 23 5.17 9.27 -19.07
N ASN A 24 4.15 8.42 -18.98
CA ASN A 24 2.94 8.79 -18.29
C ASN A 24 3.40 9.17 -16.90
N LEU A 25 3.63 10.45 -16.68
CA LEU A 25 3.67 11.03 -15.35
C LEU A 25 2.28 10.75 -14.78
N ILE A 26 2.15 9.67 -14.00
CA ILE A 26 1.06 9.51 -13.07
C ILE A 26 1.20 10.76 -12.20
N GLY A 27 0.39 11.78 -12.50
CA GLY A 27 0.66 13.13 -12.01
C GLY A 27 0.24 13.23 -10.55
N ASN A 28 1.11 13.78 -9.74
CA ASN A 28 0.68 14.37 -8.47
C ASN A 28 -0.50 15.30 -8.74
N THR A 29 -1.46 15.38 -7.82
CA THR A 29 -2.49 16.39 -7.92
C THR A 29 -1.85 17.76 -7.71
N ASP A 30 -2.07 18.68 -8.64
CA ASP A 30 -1.56 20.07 -8.51
C ASP A 30 -2.30 20.89 -7.45
N LYS A 31 -3.34 20.33 -6.84
CA LYS A 31 -4.19 21.00 -5.85
C LYS A 31 -4.33 20.15 -4.60
N GLY A 32 -4.13 20.79 -3.45
CA GLY A 32 -4.49 20.20 -2.16
C GLY A 32 -6.01 19.98 -2.05
N PHE A 33 -6.41 18.99 -1.26
CA PHE A 33 -7.81 18.67 -0.98
C PHE A 33 -8.01 18.34 0.50
N LYS A 34 -9.24 18.50 0.96
CA LYS A 34 -9.71 18.09 2.29
C LYS A 34 -10.63 16.88 2.14
N ILE A 35 -10.49 15.91 3.02
CA ILE A 35 -11.43 14.80 3.16
C ILE A 35 -12.12 14.93 4.51
N ASP A 36 -13.44 14.91 4.52
CA ASP A 36 -14.20 15.01 5.74
C ASP A 36 -14.04 13.74 6.61
N SER A 37 -14.18 13.91 7.91
CA SER A 37 -14.12 12.79 8.87
C SER A 37 -15.18 11.74 8.52
N GLY A 38 -14.80 10.46 8.59
CA GLY A 38 -15.71 9.35 8.31
C GLY A 38 -16.12 9.20 6.85
N THR A 39 -15.36 9.77 5.90
CA THR A 39 -15.61 9.60 4.47
C THR A 39 -14.40 9.01 3.75
N GLY A 40 -14.66 8.13 2.78
CA GLY A 40 -13.67 7.68 1.80
C GLY A 40 -13.72 8.56 0.54
N ARG A 41 -12.56 9.03 0.07
CA ARG A 41 -12.47 9.87 -1.12
C ARG A 41 -12.71 9.08 -2.40
N LEU A 42 -12.15 7.88 -2.46
CA LEU A 42 -12.29 6.95 -3.58
C LEU A 42 -12.91 5.65 -3.08
N HIS A 43 -13.65 4.96 -3.94
CA HIS A 43 -14.29 3.67 -3.68
C HIS A 43 -15.36 3.67 -2.56
N GLY A 44 -15.67 4.86 -1.96
CA GLY A 44 -16.53 4.93 -0.78
C GLY A 44 -15.92 4.18 0.41
N HIS A 45 -16.76 3.49 1.19
CA HIS A 45 -16.31 2.63 2.29
C HIS A 45 -15.92 1.25 1.77
N ILE A 46 -14.64 0.93 1.78
CA ILE A 46 -14.11 -0.38 1.39
C ILE A 46 -14.32 -1.34 2.58
N LYS A 47 -15.31 -2.22 2.49
CA LYS A 47 -15.66 -3.19 3.54
C LYS A 47 -14.93 -4.49 3.32
N LEU A 48 -13.96 -4.79 4.17
CA LEU A 48 -13.16 -6.01 4.08
C LEU A 48 -13.98 -7.26 4.42
N LYS A 49 -13.50 -8.40 3.91
CA LYS A 49 -14.05 -9.74 4.15
C LYS A 49 -12.92 -10.69 4.52
N GLY A 50 -13.26 -11.83 5.10
CA GLY A 50 -12.33 -12.90 5.44
C GLY A 50 -11.63 -12.69 6.77
N VAL A 51 -10.43 -12.13 6.78
CA VAL A 51 -9.61 -12.00 8.00
C VAL A 51 -10.29 -11.14 9.07
N ASN A 52 -10.94 -10.07 8.64
CA ASN A 52 -11.72 -9.16 9.49
C ASN A 52 -12.82 -8.46 8.68
N SER A 53 -13.70 -7.75 9.35
CA SER A 53 -14.80 -6.99 8.73
C SER A 53 -14.57 -5.48 8.82
N ASN A 54 -13.33 -5.05 8.84
CA ASN A 54 -12.96 -3.65 8.98
C ASN A 54 -13.34 -2.85 7.73
N ILE A 55 -13.47 -1.53 7.94
CA ILE A 55 -13.76 -0.58 6.87
C ILE A 55 -12.50 0.24 6.61
N LEU A 56 -12.08 0.33 5.36
CA LEU A 56 -10.99 1.18 4.90
C LEU A 56 -11.55 2.33 4.08
N ASP A 57 -11.11 3.54 4.40
CA ASP A 57 -11.42 4.76 3.68
C ASP A 57 -10.14 5.34 3.08
N VAL A 58 -10.06 5.43 1.76
CA VAL A 58 -8.93 6.07 1.09
C VAL A 58 -8.95 7.56 1.40
N LYS A 59 -7.92 8.06 2.05
CA LYS A 59 -7.71 9.50 2.31
C LYS A 59 -6.80 10.12 1.26
N VAL A 60 -5.68 9.47 0.96
CA VAL A 60 -4.77 9.83 -0.13
C VAL A 60 -4.48 8.57 -0.93
N SER A 61 -4.79 8.58 -2.21
CA SER A 61 -4.49 7.47 -3.12
C SER A 61 -3.05 7.54 -3.61
N GLY A 62 -2.48 6.40 -3.97
CA GLY A 62 -1.21 6.34 -4.69
C GLY A 62 -1.22 7.19 -5.96
N ASN A 63 -2.36 7.31 -6.63
CA ASN A 63 -2.51 8.15 -7.82
C ASN A 63 -2.33 9.64 -7.53
N ASP A 64 -2.64 10.11 -6.32
CA ASP A 64 -2.48 11.53 -5.95
C ASP A 64 -1.02 11.92 -5.75
N THR A 65 -0.18 10.94 -5.43
CA THR A 65 1.23 11.14 -5.03
C THR A 65 2.23 10.64 -6.07
N GLY A 66 1.74 10.27 -7.27
CA GLY A 66 2.58 9.63 -8.29
C GLY A 66 3.18 8.29 -7.83
N GLY A 67 2.46 7.57 -6.98
CA GLY A 67 2.92 6.29 -6.39
C GLY A 67 3.80 6.46 -5.15
N GLY A 68 4.06 7.69 -4.69
CA GLY A 68 4.98 7.96 -3.58
C GLY A 68 4.49 7.44 -2.24
N LEU A 69 3.20 7.60 -1.94
CA LEU A 69 2.54 7.05 -0.75
C LEU A 69 1.03 6.92 -0.95
N ALA A 70 0.37 6.14 -0.08
CA ALA A 70 -1.07 6.18 0.11
C ALA A 70 -1.41 6.27 1.60
N ILE A 71 -2.58 6.84 1.92
CA ILE A 71 -3.08 6.98 3.29
C ILE A 71 -4.50 6.47 3.36
N PHE A 72 -4.74 5.58 4.31
CA PHE A 72 -6.06 5.02 4.61
C PHE A 72 -6.44 5.33 6.05
N GLU A 73 -7.72 5.51 6.31
CA GLU A 73 -8.29 5.43 7.65
C GLU A 73 -8.99 4.08 7.78
N GLN A 74 -8.61 3.30 8.78
CA GLN A 74 -9.23 2.03 9.09
C GLN A 74 -10.14 2.18 10.29
N THR A 75 -11.41 1.80 10.15
CA THR A 75 -12.32 1.58 11.26
C THR A 75 -12.35 0.09 11.57
N SER A 76 -11.94 -0.27 12.78
CA SER A 76 -11.79 -1.66 13.23
C SER A 76 -13.02 -2.12 14.00
N LEU A 77 -13.68 -3.16 13.50
CA LEU A 77 -14.95 -3.67 13.99
C LEU A 77 -14.88 -5.16 14.36
N SER A 78 -13.67 -5.70 14.51
CA SER A 78 -13.47 -7.14 14.65
C SER A 78 -12.51 -7.43 15.82
N GLN A 79 -13.00 -7.27 17.05
CA GLN A 79 -12.25 -7.57 18.26
C GLN A 79 -11.67 -9.00 18.22
N GLY A 80 -10.41 -9.15 18.60
CA GLY A 80 -9.69 -10.43 18.59
C GLY A 80 -9.26 -10.91 17.19
N LYS A 81 -9.53 -10.12 16.13
CA LYS A 81 -9.12 -10.44 14.77
C LYS A 81 -8.12 -9.41 14.25
N GLY A 82 -7.28 -9.85 13.32
CA GLY A 82 -6.27 -9.02 12.70
C GLY A 82 -5.78 -9.62 11.40
N THR A 83 -4.59 -9.22 10.96
CA THR A 83 -3.98 -9.73 9.74
C THR A 83 -3.22 -11.04 10.00
N PRO A 84 -3.09 -11.95 9.02
CA PRO A 84 -2.11 -13.02 9.10
C PRO A 84 -0.71 -12.42 9.22
N LEU A 85 0.25 -13.19 9.71
CA LEU A 85 1.66 -12.80 9.67
C LEU A 85 2.09 -12.74 8.19
N HIS A 86 2.46 -11.57 7.72
CA HIS A 86 2.80 -11.33 6.32
C HIS A 86 3.92 -10.30 6.19
N LEU A 87 4.45 -10.15 5.00
CA LEU A 87 5.42 -9.11 4.68
C LEU A 87 5.05 -8.43 3.35
N HIS A 88 5.45 -7.20 3.20
CA HIS A 88 5.45 -6.46 1.94
C HIS A 88 6.82 -6.54 1.28
N HIS A 89 6.88 -6.83 -0.02
CA HIS A 89 8.16 -6.92 -0.72
C HIS A 89 8.81 -5.56 -0.95
N SER A 90 8.00 -4.52 -1.17
CA SER A 90 8.46 -3.22 -1.66
C SER A 90 8.00 -2.02 -0.82
N GLN A 91 7.09 -2.22 0.14
CA GLN A 91 6.41 -1.14 0.87
C GLN A 91 6.75 -1.17 2.35
N ASP A 92 6.99 -0.01 2.92
CA ASP A 92 6.98 0.21 4.36
C ASP A 92 5.60 0.63 4.79
N GLU A 93 5.14 0.21 5.97
CA GLU A 93 3.89 0.66 6.56
C GLU A 93 4.12 1.42 7.86
N ILE A 94 3.24 2.38 8.13
CA ILE A 94 3.17 3.09 9.39
C ILE A 94 1.72 3.08 9.85
N PHE A 95 1.50 2.67 11.09
CA PHE A 95 0.19 2.79 11.73
C PHE A 95 0.24 3.85 12.81
N TYR A 96 -0.81 4.64 12.89
CA TYR A 96 -1.05 5.59 13.97
C TYR A 96 -2.43 5.33 14.57
N VAL A 97 -2.48 5.02 15.86
CA VAL A 97 -3.72 4.67 16.54
C VAL A 97 -4.50 5.94 16.91
N LEU A 98 -5.70 6.06 16.36
CA LEU A 98 -6.62 7.18 16.64
C LEU A 98 -7.58 6.84 17.78
N GLU A 99 -8.04 5.56 17.86
CA GLU A 99 -8.97 5.06 18.87
C GLU A 99 -8.71 3.59 19.15
N GLY A 100 -9.00 3.14 20.38
CA GLY A 100 -8.89 1.73 20.77
C GLY A 100 -7.47 1.30 21.09
N SER A 101 -7.28 -0.01 21.10
CA SER A 101 -6.00 -0.66 21.37
C SER A 101 -5.78 -1.87 20.47
N TYR A 102 -4.50 -2.14 20.21
CA TYR A 102 -4.05 -3.17 19.27
C TYR A 102 -2.78 -3.84 19.74
N TYR A 103 -2.65 -5.11 19.42
CA TYR A 103 -1.37 -5.81 19.48
C TYR A 103 -0.74 -5.85 18.09
N PHE A 104 0.56 -5.57 18.03
CA PHE A 104 1.39 -5.69 16.83
C PHE A 104 2.52 -6.67 17.08
N GLN A 105 2.91 -7.37 16.01
CA GLN A 105 4.16 -8.11 15.93
C GLN A 105 4.95 -7.58 14.74
N VAL A 106 6.24 -7.29 14.92
CA VAL A 106 7.18 -6.89 13.87
C VAL A 106 8.46 -7.70 14.04
N GLY A 107 8.72 -8.60 13.12
CA GLY A 107 9.73 -9.64 13.31
C GLY A 107 9.38 -10.53 14.51
N GLU A 108 10.26 -10.56 15.50
CA GLU A 108 10.06 -11.32 16.76
C GLU A 108 9.47 -10.46 17.89
N GLU A 109 9.48 -9.14 17.73
CA GLU A 109 9.05 -8.20 18.76
C GLU A 109 7.54 -7.99 18.76
N LYS A 110 6.97 -7.91 19.95
CA LYS A 110 5.53 -7.66 20.17
C LYS A 110 5.31 -6.33 20.88
N TYR A 111 4.30 -5.59 20.43
CA TYR A 111 3.96 -4.28 20.95
C TYR A 111 2.47 -4.19 21.22
N LYS A 112 2.10 -3.54 22.31
CA LYS A 112 0.74 -3.09 22.56
C LYS A 112 0.66 -1.60 22.27
N LEU A 113 -0.25 -1.20 21.40
CA LEU A 113 -0.48 0.18 21.02
C LEU A 113 -1.84 0.65 21.50
N THR A 114 -1.89 1.91 21.92
CA THR A 114 -3.11 2.61 22.35
C THR A 114 -3.19 3.95 21.61
N LYS A 115 -4.28 4.68 21.82
CA LYS A 115 -4.49 5.98 21.19
C LYS A 115 -3.29 6.91 21.35
N GLY A 116 -2.80 7.42 20.21
CA GLY A 116 -1.66 8.32 20.13
C GLY A 116 -0.34 7.63 19.80
N ASP A 117 -0.29 6.30 19.93
CA ASP A 117 0.91 5.53 19.57
C ASP A 117 1.01 5.35 18.05
N SER A 118 2.26 5.18 17.59
CA SER A 118 2.57 4.83 16.21
C SER A 118 3.57 3.71 16.15
N ILE A 119 3.57 2.95 15.05
CA ILE A 119 4.52 1.88 14.80
C ILE A 119 4.94 1.88 13.33
N PHE A 120 6.21 1.57 13.08
CA PHE A 120 6.81 1.42 11.77
C PHE A 120 7.06 -0.05 11.46
N LEU A 121 6.57 -0.51 10.32
CA LEU A 121 6.69 -1.87 9.81
C LEU A 121 7.54 -1.82 8.53
N PRO A 122 8.84 -2.14 8.61
CA PRO A 122 9.70 -2.08 7.44
C PRO A 122 9.36 -3.19 6.45
N ARG A 123 9.50 -2.90 5.16
CA ARG A 123 9.37 -3.88 4.07
C ARG A 123 10.26 -5.10 4.32
N LYS A 124 9.81 -6.26 3.87
CA LYS A 124 10.50 -7.56 4.02
C LYS A 124 10.63 -8.06 5.45
N VAL A 125 10.12 -7.35 6.43
CA VAL A 125 10.03 -7.81 7.82
C VAL A 125 8.62 -8.35 8.08
N PRO A 126 8.47 -9.62 8.47
CA PRO A 126 7.16 -10.19 8.80
C PRO A 126 6.48 -9.39 9.91
N HIS A 127 5.21 -9.07 9.71
CA HIS A 127 4.41 -8.36 10.69
C HIS A 127 2.95 -8.81 10.67
N ALA A 128 2.28 -8.57 11.78
CA ALA A 128 0.85 -8.78 11.96
C ALA A 128 0.32 -7.82 13.02
N TRP A 129 -0.97 -7.60 13.01
CA TRP A 129 -1.64 -6.91 14.11
C TRP A 129 -2.98 -7.57 14.42
N THR A 130 -3.48 -7.34 15.64
CA THR A 130 -4.79 -7.83 16.11
C THR A 130 -5.45 -6.75 16.94
N GLN A 131 -6.74 -6.50 16.69
CA GLN A 131 -7.56 -5.57 17.46
C GLN A 131 -7.83 -6.14 18.85
N GLU A 132 -7.50 -5.39 19.89
CA GLU A 132 -7.77 -5.78 21.29
C GLU A 132 -9.11 -5.20 21.78
N SER A 133 -9.34 -3.91 21.55
CA SER A 133 -10.57 -3.24 21.98
C SER A 133 -11.78 -3.64 21.13
N GLU A 134 -12.98 -3.43 21.64
CA GLU A 134 -14.24 -3.72 20.94
C GLU A 134 -14.35 -2.96 19.63
N THR A 135 -13.97 -1.68 19.64
CA THR A 135 -13.88 -0.83 18.46
C THR A 135 -12.53 -0.13 18.42
N GLY A 136 -12.12 0.31 17.24
CA GLY A 136 -10.88 1.04 17.11
C GLY A 136 -10.77 1.77 15.76
N LYS A 137 -9.77 2.63 15.67
CA LYS A 137 -9.46 3.38 14.46
C LYS A 137 -7.97 3.61 14.33
N MET A 138 -7.44 3.44 13.14
CA MET A 138 -6.04 3.70 12.82
C MET A 138 -5.92 4.45 11.50
N THR A 139 -4.90 5.30 11.40
CA THR A 139 -4.37 5.72 10.10
C THR A 139 -3.33 4.70 9.65
N VAL A 140 -3.42 4.26 8.41
CA VAL A 140 -2.47 3.39 7.74
C VAL A 140 -1.80 4.19 6.65
N ILE A 141 -0.49 4.30 6.68
CA ILE A 141 0.33 4.99 5.67
C ILE A 141 1.23 3.94 5.06
N VAL A 142 1.26 3.87 3.74
CA VAL A 142 2.15 2.96 3.01
C VAL A 142 3.04 3.73 2.04
N GLN A 143 4.32 3.39 2.00
CA GLN A 143 5.33 4.07 1.17
C GLN A 143 6.34 3.06 0.58
N PRO A 144 6.53 3.02 -0.76
CA PRO A 144 5.66 3.63 -1.77
C PRO A 144 4.23 3.07 -1.70
N ALA A 145 3.28 3.70 -2.38
CA ALA A 145 1.87 3.28 -2.36
C ALA A 145 1.67 1.82 -2.81
N GLY A 146 2.46 1.36 -3.79
CA GLY A 146 2.40 0.01 -4.35
C GLY A 146 0.98 -0.38 -4.75
N LYS A 147 0.58 -1.61 -4.39
CA LYS A 147 -0.73 -2.19 -4.74
C LYS A 147 -1.68 -2.36 -3.54
N LEU A 148 -1.41 -1.70 -2.40
CA LEU A 148 -2.23 -1.93 -1.20
C LEU A 148 -3.68 -1.44 -1.38
N GLU A 149 -3.90 -0.34 -2.11
CA GLU A 149 -5.25 0.13 -2.46
C GLU A 149 -5.99 -0.93 -3.30
N ASP A 150 -5.33 -1.50 -4.32
CA ASP A 150 -5.89 -2.55 -5.17
C ASP A 150 -6.22 -3.81 -4.37
N PHE A 151 -5.36 -4.18 -3.43
CA PHE A 151 -5.60 -5.30 -2.50
C PHE A 151 -6.91 -5.11 -1.73
N PHE A 152 -7.11 -3.96 -1.10
CA PHE A 152 -8.34 -3.69 -0.34
C PHE A 152 -9.59 -3.71 -1.22
N VAL A 153 -9.52 -3.11 -2.41
CA VAL A 153 -10.63 -3.12 -3.37
C VAL A 153 -10.94 -4.54 -3.83
N THR A 154 -9.91 -5.35 -4.12
CA THR A 154 -10.07 -6.75 -4.54
C THR A 154 -10.77 -7.58 -3.45
N VAL A 155 -10.31 -7.48 -2.20
CA VAL A 155 -10.92 -8.22 -1.07
C VAL A 155 -12.36 -7.80 -0.85
N ALA A 156 -12.66 -6.50 -0.93
CA ALA A 156 -14.02 -6.00 -0.74
C ALA A 156 -14.98 -6.43 -1.87
N ALA A 157 -14.48 -6.61 -3.09
CA ALA A 157 -15.27 -7.00 -4.25
C ALA A 157 -15.69 -8.48 -4.25
N LEU A 158 -15.09 -9.32 -3.40
CA LEU A 158 -15.47 -10.73 -3.30
C LEU A 158 -16.96 -10.85 -2.93
N ASN A 159 -17.66 -11.81 -3.52
CA ASN A 159 -19.06 -12.12 -3.24
C ASN A 159 -19.22 -13.24 -2.18
N HIS A 160 -18.12 -13.74 -1.63
CA HIS A 160 -18.04 -14.80 -0.64
C HIS A 160 -16.91 -14.51 0.35
N GLU A 161 -16.88 -15.24 1.45
CA GLU A 161 -15.73 -15.26 2.37
C GLU A 161 -14.56 -16.01 1.72
N PRO A 162 -13.40 -15.39 1.54
CA PRO A 162 -12.27 -16.03 0.87
C PRO A 162 -11.68 -17.17 1.71
N THR A 163 -11.32 -18.24 1.04
CA THR A 163 -10.54 -19.32 1.65
C THR A 163 -9.12 -18.86 1.96
N PRO A 164 -8.39 -19.54 2.89
CA PRO A 164 -6.98 -19.22 3.13
C PRO A 164 -6.11 -19.26 1.87
N ALA A 165 -6.36 -20.18 0.95
CA ALA A 165 -5.62 -20.28 -0.31
C ALA A 165 -5.89 -19.09 -1.25
N GLU A 166 -7.15 -18.66 -1.36
CA GLU A 166 -7.51 -17.46 -2.12
C GLU A 166 -6.86 -16.22 -1.53
N MET A 167 -6.89 -16.07 -0.19
CA MET A 167 -6.21 -14.95 0.47
C MET A 167 -4.71 -14.95 0.20
N GLN A 168 -4.03 -16.10 0.26
CA GLN A 168 -2.62 -16.19 -0.09
C GLN A 168 -2.35 -15.71 -1.51
N THR A 169 -3.21 -16.09 -2.48
CA THR A 169 -3.11 -15.65 -3.87
C THR A 169 -3.31 -14.14 -3.98
N ILE A 170 -4.35 -13.58 -3.32
CA ILE A 170 -4.63 -12.15 -3.35
C ILE A 170 -3.47 -11.35 -2.73
N PHE A 171 -2.86 -11.83 -1.64
CA PHE A 171 -1.65 -11.22 -1.08
C PHE A 171 -0.50 -11.22 -2.09
N ALA A 172 -0.23 -12.37 -2.73
CA ALA A 172 0.87 -12.52 -3.69
C ALA A 172 0.70 -11.61 -4.93
N ASP A 173 -0.51 -11.51 -5.46
CA ASP A 173 -0.83 -10.65 -6.61
C ASP A 173 -0.64 -9.15 -6.30
N ASN A 174 -0.66 -8.80 -5.02
CA ASN A 174 -0.50 -7.44 -4.50
C ASN A 174 0.85 -7.20 -3.77
N GLU A 175 1.91 -7.91 -4.18
CA GLU A 175 3.29 -7.70 -3.71
C GLU A 175 3.50 -8.00 -2.21
N MET A 176 2.64 -8.83 -1.64
CA MET A 176 2.71 -9.29 -0.24
C MET A 176 2.87 -10.81 -0.18
N GLN A 177 3.36 -11.30 0.94
CA GLN A 177 3.49 -12.73 1.20
C GLN A 177 3.00 -13.08 2.59
N VAL A 178 2.04 -14.00 2.69
CA VAL A 178 1.63 -14.59 3.96
C VAL A 178 2.69 -15.61 4.39
N VAL A 179 3.21 -15.47 5.60
CA VAL A 179 4.29 -16.31 6.14
C VAL A 179 3.91 -17.00 7.46
N GLY A 180 2.74 -16.71 8.00
CA GLY A 180 2.26 -17.35 9.23
C GLY A 180 0.80 -17.04 9.56
N PRO A 181 0.28 -17.61 10.65
CA PRO A 181 -1.08 -17.38 11.09
C PRO A 181 -1.27 -15.95 11.64
N PRO A 182 -2.53 -15.51 11.84
CA PRO A 182 -2.82 -14.27 12.56
C PRO A 182 -2.23 -14.26 13.97
N LEU A 183 -1.82 -13.08 14.44
CA LEU A 183 -1.32 -12.86 15.78
C LEU A 183 -2.46 -13.11 16.79
N LYS A 184 -2.23 -14.03 17.73
CA LYS A 184 -3.13 -14.29 18.86
C LYS A 184 -2.81 -13.35 20.00
N ILE A 185 -3.85 -12.90 20.68
CA ILE A 185 -3.77 -12.21 21.96
C ILE A 185 -3.86 -13.29 23.03
N ASP A 186 -2.81 -13.40 23.84
CA ASP A 186 -2.75 -14.32 24.98
C ASP A 186 -3.55 -13.77 26.17
#